data_f7e0b5b4449346312e899f765535e87e
#
_entry.id   f7e0b5b4449346312e899f765535e87e
#
_cell.length_a   1.000
_cell.length_b   1.000
_cell.length_c   1.000
_cell.angle_alpha   90.00
_cell.angle_beta   90.00
_cell.angle_gamma   90.00
#
_symmetry.space_group_name_H-M   'P 1'
#
loop_
_entity.id
_entity.type
_entity.pdbx_description
1 polymer ?
#
loop_
_entity_poly.entity_id
_entity_poly.type
_entity_poly.pdbx_seq_one_letter_code
_entity_poly.pdbx_strand_id
1 'polypeptide(L)'
;MLFGLTKRQLVCFGSAALAGVPLFFLSKGSMGTTPAALCMILVMLPFFLFALYEKNGQTPEELLGNLIQCKFTRPKKRVYQTNNAYSALEKQAELERTVGRIASGAGKRGKGWRRLTRQERKQIEAVIRQAKGDGKNHTVQASLPFRNMHPDGLCRLDDRHFSKTIAYADVSYRLAGPDDQRDIFERLCDFYNGYDPSIGVQMTLSSSHKAGGGDLFRMAAQGDDLDGIRAEASGILQTQYERGSNGYVKSKYVTLTIEAESIQAARARFSRIEADTLNRFKVMGAAAKVLDGKERLALLHGLLHPRGEPFAFEWDWLAPSGLSVKDFIAPSSFEFGETRRFRMGEMYGAVSFLQILAPEIQDRILTDFMDVEGNLLVAMHVRGINQNEAIKMVKRKITDLDAMKIQEQKKAARSGYDLDILPSDLSTYGGAAKNLLQDLQSRNERMFNMTFLMLHLAPTKQKLEIAVSQSASVAQTHNCILTRLDFQQEDGLMSSLPLGLNRIRIERSLTTSALAVFVPFVTQELFMGGDAMYYGLNALSGNMILLDRKQSRCPNGLVFGTPGSGKSMSCKREITYVMLTTKDNVIICD
;
A
#
# COMPACT_ATOMS: atom_id res chain seq x y z
N MET A 1 -22.43 19.77 16.47
CA MET A 1 -22.01 21.07 15.92
C MET A 1 -22.71 22.16 16.69
N LEU A 2 -22.01 23.15 17.19
CA LEU A 2 -22.60 24.35 17.82
C LEU A 2 -22.57 25.45 16.75
N PHE A 3 -23.69 26.05 16.43
CA PHE A 3 -23.83 27.09 15.37
C PHE A 3 -23.36 26.67 13.96
N GLY A 4 -23.43 25.38 13.59
CA GLY A 4 -22.96 24.90 12.29
C GLY A 4 -21.44 24.75 12.15
N LEU A 5 -20.68 25.06 13.21
CA LEU A 5 -19.23 25.00 13.23
C LEU A 5 -18.73 23.64 13.77
N THR A 6 -17.61 23.17 13.22
CA THR A 6 -16.89 22.02 13.78
C THR A 6 -16.25 22.42 15.12
N LYS A 7 -15.93 21.43 15.98
CA LYS A 7 -15.21 21.70 17.24
C LYS A 7 -13.92 22.49 17.02
N ARG A 8 -13.19 22.17 15.95
CA ARG A 8 -11.95 22.86 15.54
C ARG A 8 -12.21 24.33 15.20
N GLN A 9 -13.18 24.58 14.33
CA GLN A 9 -13.56 25.94 13.93
C GLN A 9 -13.96 26.79 15.13
N LEU A 10 -14.74 26.20 16.06
CA LEU A 10 -15.16 26.89 17.27
C LEU A 10 -13.96 27.26 18.16
N VAL A 11 -13.00 26.36 18.34
CA VAL A 11 -11.78 26.63 19.11
C VAL A 11 -10.93 27.69 18.42
N CYS A 12 -10.70 27.59 17.10
CA CYS A 12 -9.91 28.55 16.36
C CYS A 12 -10.56 29.96 16.34
N PHE A 13 -11.86 30.05 16.12
CA PHE A 13 -12.56 31.33 16.14
C PHE A 13 -12.62 31.92 17.56
N GLY A 14 -12.80 31.08 18.57
CA GLY A 14 -12.73 31.51 19.97
C GLY A 14 -11.34 32.05 20.34
N SER A 15 -10.27 31.36 19.93
CA SER A 15 -8.89 31.81 20.13
C SER A 15 -8.59 33.09 19.35
N ALA A 16 -9.09 33.22 18.13
CA ALA A 16 -8.97 34.45 17.35
C ALA A 16 -9.61 35.65 18.05
N ALA A 17 -10.83 35.46 18.59
CA ALA A 17 -11.52 36.50 19.32
C ALA A 17 -10.80 36.86 20.63
N LEU A 18 -10.34 35.87 21.40
CA LEU A 18 -9.55 36.09 22.63
C LEU A 18 -8.24 36.82 22.40
N ALA A 19 -7.57 36.63 21.27
CA ALA A 19 -6.33 37.33 20.93
C ALA A 19 -6.58 38.70 20.28
N GLY A 20 -7.53 38.78 19.36
CA GLY A 20 -7.75 39.96 18.52
C GLY A 20 -8.52 41.07 19.22
N VAL A 21 -9.58 40.72 19.98
CA VAL A 21 -10.44 41.72 20.63
C VAL A 21 -9.70 42.52 21.71
N PRO A 22 -8.96 41.93 22.64
CA PRO A 22 -8.16 42.68 23.61
C PRO A 22 -7.09 43.57 22.92
N LEU A 23 -6.45 43.07 21.88
CA LEU A 23 -5.44 43.82 21.12
C LEU A 23 -6.08 45.09 20.49
N PHE A 24 -7.27 44.99 19.94
CA PHE A 24 -7.99 46.15 19.41
C PHE A 24 -8.22 47.23 20.48
N PHE A 25 -8.70 46.86 21.67
CA PHE A 25 -8.94 47.82 22.76
C PHE A 25 -7.65 48.43 23.29
N LEU A 26 -6.57 47.67 23.38
CA LEU A 26 -5.27 48.15 23.81
C LEU A 26 -4.62 49.12 22.80
N SER A 27 -4.74 48.84 21.50
CA SER A 27 -4.10 49.64 20.43
C SER A 27 -4.94 50.83 19.98
N LYS A 28 -6.28 50.82 20.19
CA LYS A 28 -7.18 51.91 19.81
C LYS A 28 -6.82 53.26 20.44
N GLY A 29 -6.33 53.25 21.70
CA GLY A 29 -5.94 54.47 22.40
C GLY A 29 -4.67 55.13 21.87
N SER A 30 -3.74 54.39 21.26
CA SER A 30 -2.44 54.86 20.79
C SER A 30 -2.38 55.13 19.28
N MET A 31 -3.12 54.34 18.47
CA MET A 31 -2.99 54.36 16.99
C MET A 31 -4.26 54.78 16.27
N GLY A 32 -5.38 55.02 16.99
CA GLY A 32 -6.68 55.31 16.39
C GLY A 32 -7.44 54.04 15.95
N THR A 33 -8.72 54.19 15.55
CA THR A 33 -9.62 53.07 15.29
C THR A 33 -9.27 52.25 14.06
N THR A 34 -8.86 52.88 12.95
CA THR A 34 -8.59 52.20 11.67
C THR A 34 -7.34 51.34 11.74
N PRO A 35 -6.16 51.85 12.20
CA PRO A 35 -4.96 51.00 12.34
C PRO A 35 -5.13 49.90 13.37
N ALA A 36 -5.86 50.16 14.49
CA ALA A 36 -6.13 49.18 15.50
C ALA A 36 -6.96 48.00 14.95
N ALA A 37 -7.96 48.30 14.09
CA ALA A 37 -8.76 47.27 13.41
C ALA A 37 -7.93 46.44 12.43
N LEU A 38 -7.01 47.06 11.71
CA LEU A 38 -6.08 46.35 10.81
C LEU A 38 -5.15 45.41 11.58
N CYS A 39 -4.59 45.87 12.71
CA CYS A 39 -3.77 45.02 13.59
C CYS A 39 -4.58 43.83 14.14
N MET A 40 -5.81 44.05 14.58
CA MET A 40 -6.72 42.98 15.03
C MET A 40 -6.92 41.94 13.94
N ILE A 41 -7.30 42.36 12.71
CA ILE A 41 -7.54 41.45 11.58
C ILE A 41 -6.26 40.65 11.27
N LEU A 42 -5.09 41.30 11.26
CA LEU A 42 -3.82 40.65 10.94
C LEU A 42 -3.46 39.58 11.98
N VAL A 43 -3.78 39.78 13.26
CA VAL A 43 -3.58 38.78 14.32
C VAL A 43 -4.63 37.68 14.26
N MET A 44 -5.86 37.98 13.87
CA MET A 44 -6.94 36.97 13.74
C MET A 44 -6.80 36.12 12.48
N LEU A 45 -6.18 36.64 11.42
CA LEU A 45 -6.06 35.97 10.11
C LEU A 45 -5.42 34.56 10.18
N PRO A 46 -4.32 34.32 10.91
CA PRO A 46 -3.78 32.96 11.06
C PRO A 46 -4.78 31.97 11.66
N PHE A 47 -5.52 32.38 12.68
CA PHE A 47 -6.53 31.52 13.32
C PHE A 47 -7.67 31.19 12.36
N PHE A 48 -8.12 32.14 11.52
CA PHE A 48 -9.11 31.88 10.49
C PHE A 48 -8.57 30.95 9.40
N LEU A 49 -7.32 31.10 8.98
CA LEU A 49 -6.68 30.17 8.06
C LEU A 49 -6.63 28.76 8.66
N PHE A 50 -6.24 28.62 9.93
CA PHE A 50 -6.26 27.31 10.62
C PHE A 50 -7.67 26.73 10.77
N ALA A 51 -8.69 27.58 10.91
CA ALA A 51 -10.09 27.13 11.02
C ALA A 51 -10.68 26.62 9.70
N LEU A 52 -10.36 27.31 8.59
CA LEU A 52 -11.02 27.10 7.29
C LEU A 52 -10.18 26.31 6.28
N TYR A 53 -8.85 26.35 6.41
CA TYR A 53 -7.98 25.66 5.44
C TYR A 53 -8.05 24.15 5.66
N GLU A 54 -8.28 23.45 4.56
CA GLU A 54 -8.21 21.99 4.47
C GLU A 54 -7.64 21.61 3.10
N LYS A 55 -6.65 20.73 3.09
CA LYS A 55 -6.04 20.24 1.86
C LYS A 55 -6.12 18.72 1.82
N ASN A 56 -6.84 18.17 0.85
CA ASN A 56 -7.00 16.73 0.64
C ASN A 56 -7.55 15.99 1.87
N GLY A 57 -8.49 16.59 2.61
CA GLY A 57 -9.05 16.03 3.84
C GLY A 57 -8.13 16.15 5.06
N GLN A 58 -6.96 16.80 4.93
CA GLN A 58 -6.02 17.01 6.04
C GLN A 58 -6.13 18.43 6.59
N THR A 59 -6.08 18.52 7.90
CA THR A 59 -6.08 19.80 8.62
C THR A 59 -4.70 20.48 8.55
N PRO A 60 -4.60 21.82 8.72
CA PRO A 60 -3.32 22.51 8.75
C PRO A 60 -2.38 21.98 9.84
N GLU A 61 -2.92 21.55 10.98
CA GLU A 61 -2.17 20.96 12.09
C GLU A 61 -1.51 19.65 11.67
N GLU A 62 -2.22 18.81 10.93
CA GLU A 62 -1.68 17.55 10.41
C GLU A 62 -0.60 17.82 9.36
N LEU A 63 -0.84 18.77 8.44
CA LEU A 63 0.14 19.16 7.42
C LEU A 63 1.42 19.73 8.07
N LEU A 64 1.27 20.61 9.07
CA LEU A 64 2.39 21.15 9.81
C LEU A 64 3.12 20.07 10.62
N GLY A 65 2.38 19.17 11.26
CA GLY A 65 2.90 18.00 11.96
C GLY A 65 3.76 17.12 11.04
N ASN A 66 3.25 16.80 9.85
CA ASN A 66 3.96 16.02 8.84
C ASN A 66 5.24 16.72 8.35
N LEU A 67 5.18 18.04 8.13
CA LEU A 67 6.33 18.86 7.76
C LEU A 67 7.40 18.84 8.85
N ILE A 68 7.02 19.05 10.11
CA ILE A 68 7.93 19.03 11.26
C ILE A 68 8.56 17.65 11.41
N GLN A 69 7.77 16.59 11.32
CA GLN A 69 8.28 15.22 11.39
C GLN A 69 9.27 14.93 10.26
N CYS A 70 8.92 15.27 9.01
CA CYS A 70 9.77 15.00 7.86
C CYS A 70 11.08 15.81 7.89
N LYS A 71 11.04 17.10 8.26
CA LYS A 71 12.21 17.98 8.18
C LYS A 71 13.09 17.99 9.43
N PHE A 72 12.50 17.84 10.61
CA PHE A 72 13.19 18.09 11.88
C PHE A 72 13.27 16.88 12.81
N THR A 73 12.23 16.03 12.82
CA THR A 73 12.16 14.96 13.83
C THR A 73 12.72 13.65 13.32
N ARG A 74 12.42 13.25 12.08
CA ARG A 74 12.84 11.96 11.52
C ARG A 74 14.21 12.06 10.85
N PRO A 75 15.12 11.08 11.02
CA PRO A 75 16.37 11.01 10.28
C PRO A 75 16.11 10.94 8.77
N LYS A 76 16.76 11.84 8.01
CA LYS A 76 16.56 11.93 6.54
C LYS A 76 17.15 10.73 5.80
N LYS A 77 18.29 10.23 6.27
CA LYS A 77 18.98 9.06 5.71
C LYS A 77 19.13 8.00 6.79
N ARG A 78 18.80 6.78 6.44
CA ARG A 78 18.96 5.58 7.27
C ARG A 78 19.68 4.55 6.45
N VAL A 79 20.66 3.92 7.04
CA VAL A 79 21.47 2.88 6.40
C VAL A 79 21.22 1.55 7.08
N TYR A 80 21.41 0.48 6.34
CA TYR A 80 21.45 -0.86 6.91
C TYR A 80 22.61 -0.95 7.90
N GLN A 81 22.37 -1.47 9.08
CA GLN A 81 23.39 -1.73 10.08
C GLN A 81 23.27 -3.17 10.55
N THR A 82 24.37 -3.92 10.44
CA THR A 82 24.42 -5.28 10.95
C THR A 82 24.17 -5.28 12.46
N ASN A 83 23.15 -5.99 12.89
CA ASN A 83 22.74 -6.06 14.29
C ASN A 83 22.74 -7.53 14.75
N ASN A 84 23.88 -8.22 14.53
CA ASN A 84 24.07 -9.60 14.96
C ASN A 84 24.58 -9.68 16.40
N ALA A 85 24.63 -10.88 16.97
CA ALA A 85 25.11 -11.11 18.34
C ALA A 85 26.55 -10.59 18.54
N TYR A 86 27.42 -10.73 17.52
CA TYR A 86 28.82 -10.24 17.59
C TYR A 86 28.88 -8.72 17.63
N SER A 87 28.10 -8.01 16.82
CA SER A 87 28.07 -6.54 16.85
C SER A 87 27.45 -6.01 18.15
N ALA A 88 26.52 -6.73 18.76
CA ALA A 88 25.98 -6.38 20.08
C ALA A 88 27.04 -6.53 21.18
N LEU A 89 27.78 -7.65 21.16
CA LEU A 89 28.90 -7.87 22.09
C LEU A 89 30.02 -6.84 21.91
N GLU A 90 30.37 -6.51 20.67
CA GLU A 90 31.39 -5.50 20.37
C GLU A 90 30.98 -4.12 20.89
N LYS A 91 29.74 -3.69 20.63
CA LYS A 91 29.17 -2.44 21.17
C LYS A 91 29.15 -2.42 22.69
N GLN A 92 28.81 -3.55 23.33
CA GLN A 92 28.82 -3.68 24.77
C GLN A 92 30.26 -3.57 25.32
N ALA A 93 31.22 -4.26 24.71
CA ALA A 93 32.62 -4.20 25.11
C ALA A 93 33.20 -2.80 24.91
N GLU A 94 32.84 -2.09 23.84
CA GLU A 94 33.25 -0.71 23.61
C GLU A 94 32.66 0.26 24.66
N LEU A 95 31.37 0.07 25.00
CA LEU A 95 30.69 0.82 26.05
C LEU A 95 31.38 0.60 27.40
N GLU A 96 31.64 -0.67 27.76
CA GLU A 96 32.34 -1.02 29.01
C GLU A 96 33.76 -0.43 29.07
N ARG A 97 34.52 -0.48 27.95
CA ARG A 97 35.84 0.16 27.85
C ARG A 97 35.76 1.67 28.01
N THR A 98 34.71 2.30 27.43
CA THR A 98 34.56 3.76 27.51
C THR A 98 34.14 4.21 28.89
N VAL A 99 33.17 3.52 29.51
CA VAL A 99 32.76 3.74 30.90
C VAL A 99 33.93 3.47 31.86
N GLY A 100 34.67 2.37 31.62
CA GLY A 100 35.89 2.03 32.40
C GLY A 100 36.97 3.11 32.30
N ARG A 101 37.21 3.69 31.10
CA ARG A 101 38.15 4.83 30.93
C ARG A 101 37.72 6.07 31.70
N ILE A 102 36.44 6.41 31.65
CA ILE A 102 35.89 7.56 32.40
C ILE A 102 36.01 7.32 33.90
N ALA A 103 35.67 6.10 34.34
CA ALA A 103 35.74 5.73 35.77
C ALA A 103 37.18 5.59 36.29
N SER A 104 38.12 5.12 35.43
CA SER A 104 39.55 4.93 35.80
C SER A 104 40.43 6.14 35.49
N GLY A 105 40.00 7.09 34.69
CA GLY A 105 40.71 8.33 34.37
C GLY A 105 40.94 9.26 35.56
N ALA A 106 40.46 8.89 36.72
CA ALA A 106 40.65 9.56 37.99
C ALA A 106 41.76 8.89 38.81
N GLY A 107 42.98 8.95 38.31
CA GLY A 107 44.18 8.90 39.17
C GLY A 107 44.59 7.54 39.70
N LYS A 108 45.85 7.16 39.35
CA LYS A 108 46.69 6.22 40.08
C LYS A 108 46.76 6.63 41.56
N ARG A 109 46.14 5.86 42.44
CA ARG A 109 46.56 5.52 43.81
C ARG A 109 45.38 5.11 44.70
N GLY A 110 45.46 3.92 45.28
CA GLY A 110 44.73 3.55 46.48
C GLY A 110 43.52 2.59 46.27
N LYS A 111 43.62 1.40 46.88
CA LYS A 111 42.52 0.42 47.06
C LYS A 111 41.39 1.08 47.85
N GLY A 112 40.37 1.55 47.16
CA GLY A 112 39.12 2.04 47.75
C GLY A 112 38.14 2.47 46.69
N TRP A 113 36.88 2.06 46.82
CA TRP A 113 35.78 2.48 45.95
C TRP A 113 35.62 4.01 45.99
N ARG A 114 36.12 4.71 44.97
CA ARG A 114 35.98 6.17 44.89
C ARG A 114 34.60 6.51 44.40
N ARG A 115 33.89 7.37 45.09
CA ARG A 115 32.64 7.96 44.61
C ARG A 115 32.93 8.80 43.37
N LEU A 116 32.26 8.46 42.24
CA LEU A 116 32.31 9.23 41.01
C LEU A 116 31.91 10.69 41.27
N THR A 117 32.64 11.61 40.70
CA THR A 117 32.30 13.05 40.74
C THR A 117 30.99 13.29 39.95
N ARG A 118 30.36 14.43 40.26
CA ARG A 118 29.11 14.81 39.54
C ARG A 118 29.33 14.96 38.03
N GLN A 119 30.54 15.34 37.63
CA GLN A 119 30.91 15.52 36.23
C GLN A 119 31.14 14.17 35.51
N GLU A 120 31.83 13.22 36.16
CA GLU A 120 32.01 11.85 35.65
C GLU A 120 30.68 11.10 35.53
N ARG A 121 29.77 11.26 36.51
CA ARG A 121 28.41 10.71 36.41
C ARG A 121 27.67 11.26 35.21
N LYS A 122 27.68 12.57 34.96
CA LYS A 122 27.06 13.19 33.79
C LYS A 122 27.68 12.70 32.50
N GLN A 123 29.00 12.48 32.44
CA GLN A 123 29.65 11.93 31.25
C GLN A 123 29.26 10.47 31.01
N ILE A 124 29.21 9.64 32.06
CA ILE A 124 28.75 8.26 31.96
C ILE A 124 27.26 8.19 31.54
N GLU A 125 26.42 9.01 32.17
CA GLU A 125 25.00 9.12 31.79
C GLU A 125 24.82 9.56 30.32
N ALA A 126 25.65 10.49 29.84
CA ALA A 126 25.64 10.93 28.44
C ALA A 126 26.05 9.81 27.48
N VAL A 127 27.13 9.06 27.84
CA VAL A 127 27.58 7.90 27.05
C VAL A 127 26.51 6.77 27.01
N ILE A 128 25.92 6.47 28.18
CA ILE A 128 24.82 5.48 28.25
C ILE A 128 23.59 5.94 27.46
N ARG A 129 23.25 7.23 27.54
CA ARG A 129 22.16 7.82 26.78
C ARG A 129 22.42 7.78 25.28
N GLN A 130 23.65 8.04 24.86
CA GLN A 130 24.07 7.94 23.46
C GLN A 130 24.07 6.49 22.96
N ALA A 131 24.48 5.52 23.80
CA ALA A 131 24.42 4.09 23.49
C ALA A 131 22.99 3.54 23.43
N LYS A 132 22.07 4.04 24.29
CA LYS A 132 20.65 3.71 24.26
C LYS A 132 19.93 4.31 23.05
N GLY A 133 20.54 5.29 22.38
CA GLY A 133 19.96 6.03 21.27
C GLY A 133 18.87 7.02 21.72
N ASP A 134 18.46 7.86 20.79
CA ASP A 134 17.44 8.91 21.00
C ASP A 134 16.00 8.41 20.77
N GLY A 135 15.80 7.11 20.64
CA GLY A 135 14.50 6.48 20.35
C GLY A 135 14.04 6.65 18.90
N LYS A 136 14.87 7.28 18.05
CA LYS A 136 14.57 7.44 16.62
C LYS A 136 15.01 6.22 15.82
N ASN A 137 14.30 5.94 14.75
CA ASN A 137 14.62 4.85 13.82
C ASN A 137 15.81 5.26 12.92
N HIS A 138 17.04 5.10 13.39
CA HIS A 138 18.26 5.46 12.65
C HIS A 138 18.68 4.40 11.64
N THR A 139 18.17 3.17 11.75
CA THR A 139 18.48 2.06 10.85
C THR A 139 17.31 1.75 9.94
N VAL A 140 17.59 1.13 8.80
CA VAL A 140 16.57 0.66 7.86
C VAL A 140 15.67 -0.39 8.52
N GLN A 141 16.27 -1.34 9.25
CA GLN A 141 15.53 -2.41 9.93
C GLN A 141 14.54 -1.87 10.97
N ALA A 142 14.97 -0.85 11.76
CA ALA A 142 14.10 -0.20 12.74
C ALA A 142 12.94 0.56 12.09
N SER A 143 13.09 0.97 10.82
CA SER A 143 12.06 1.71 10.08
C SER A 143 10.94 0.82 9.56
N LEU A 144 11.21 -0.49 9.35
CA LEU A 144 10.19 -1.43 8.86
C LEU A 144 9.07 -1.58 9.90
N PRO A 145 7.79 -1.40 9.49
CA PRO A 145 6.67 -1.15 10.39
C PRO A 145 6.04 -2.43 10.95
N PHE A 146 6.84 -3.39 11.35
CA PHE A 146 6.38 -4.59 12.07
C PHE A 146 7.42 -5.01 13.10
N ARG A 147 7.02 -5.78 14.11
CA ARG A 147 7.93 -6.25 15.15
C ARG A 147 8.56 -7.58 14.79
N ASN A 148 7.74 -8.53 14.38
CA ASN A 148 8.20 -9.88 14.07
C ASN A 148 7.30 -10.57 13.02
N MET A 149 7.86 -11.56 12.32
CA MET A 149 7.17 -12.48 11.43
C MET A 149 7.34 -13.90 12.01
N HIS A 150 6.25 -14.66 12.04
CA HIS A 150 6.27 -16.05 12.51
C HIS A 150 6.25 -17.03 11.33
N PRO A 151 6.73 -18.28 11.51
CA PRO A 151 6.76 -19.28 10.44
C PRO A 151 5.40 -19.57 9.79
N ASP A 152 4.31 -19.49 10.57
CA ASP A 152 2.93 -19.65 10.11
C ASP A 152 2.37 -18.44 9.33
N GLY A 153 3.21 -17.50 8.98
CA GLY A 153 2.82 -16.29 8.26
C GLY A 153 2.15 -15.21 9.12
N LEU A 154 2.00 -15.42 10.44
CA LEU A 154 1.50 -14.39 11.33
C LEU A 154 2.54 -13.28 11.51
N CYS A 155 2.19 -12.05 11.12
CA CYS A 155 3.00 -10.86 11.33
C CYS A 155 2.49 -10.07 12.52
N ARG A 156 3.35 -9.80 13.49
CA ARG A 156 3.08 -8.90 14.61
C ARG A 156 3.49 -7.49 14.23
N LEU A 157 2.54 -6.59 14.05
CA LEU A 157 2.79 -5.19 13.69
C LEU A 157 3.23 -4.38 14.91
N ASP A 158 2.43 -4.45 15.97
CA ASP A 158 2.70 -3.82 17.26
C ASP A 158 2.24 -4.72 18.42
N ASP A 159 1.91 -4.16 19.58
CA ASP A 159 1.53 -4.93 20.77
C ASP A 159 0.19 -5.65 20.61
N ARG A 160 -0.73 -5.11 19.81
CA ARG A 160 -2.11 -5.60 19.68
C ARG A 160 -2.52 -5.94 18.26
N HIS A 161 -1.82 -5.43 17.24
CA HIS A 161 -2.19 -5.64 15.85
C HIS A 161 -1.37 -6.76 15.22
N PHE A 162 -2.08 -7.65 14.54
CA PHE A 162 -1.53 -8.79 13.83
C PHE A 162 -2.10 -8.85 12.43
N SER A 163 -1.31 -9.33 11.48
CA SER A 163 -1.76 -9.49 10.10
C SER A 163 -1.35 -10.81 9.48
N LYS A 164 -2.16 -11.27 8.51
CA LYS A 164 -1.85 -12.38 7.61
C LYS A 164 -2.13 -12.00 6.17
N THR A 165 -1.39 -12.58 5.25
CA THR A 165 -1.48 -12.27 3.81
C THR A 165 -1.84 -13.51 3.03
N ILE A 166 -2.77 -13.34 2.08
CA ILE A 166 -3.28 -14.37 1.18
C ILE A 166 -2.93 -13.91 -0.23
N ALA A 167 -2.23 -14.75 -0.99
CA ALA A 167 -2.05 -14.57 -2.43
C ALA A 167 -3.26 -15.15 -3.16
N TYR A 168 -3.72 -14.48 -4.21
CA TYR A 168 -4.83 -14.98 -5.01
C TYR A 168 -4.57 -14.82 -6.51
N ALA A 169 -5.14 -15.74 -7.28
CA ALA A 169 -5.05 -15.75 -8.73
C ALA A 169 -6.15 -14.89 -9.38
N ASP A 170 -6.00 -14.59 -10.64
CA ASP A 170 -6.99 -13.88 -11.43
C ASP A 170 -8.19 -14.76 -11.78
N VAL A 171 -9.30 -14.09 -12.00
CA VAL A 171 -10.50 -14.63 -12.65
C VAL A 171 -10.65 -13.93 -13.98
N SER A 172 -11.16 -14.64 -14.98
CA SER A 172 -11.35 -14.09 -16.34
C SER A 172 -12.53 -13.12 -16.39
N TYR A 173 -12.48 -12.04 -15.59
CA TYR A 173 -13.55 -11.04 -15.50
C TYR A 173 -13.75 -10.29 -16.82
N ARG A 174 -12.68 -9.84 -17.46
CA ARG A 174 -12.74 -9.00 -18.67
C ARG A 174 -13.24 -9.73 -19.91
N LEU A 175 -13.04 -11.04 -19.99
CA LEU A 175 -13.47 -11.88 -21.10
C LEU A 175 -14.80 -12.61 -20.82
N ALA A 176 -15.33 -12.46 -19.62
CA ALA A 176 -16.60 -13.05 -19.21
C ALA A 176 -17.79 -12.33 -19.88
N GLY A 177 -18.87 -13.04 -20.05
CA GLY A 177 -20.13 -12.47 -20.51
C GLY A 177 -20.74 -11.50 -19.48
N PRO A 178 -21.68 -10.63 -19.88
CA PRO A 178 -22.26 -9.63 -18.97
C PRO A 178 -22.88 -10.23 -17.70
N ASP A 179 -23.49 -11.40 -17.80
CA ASP A 179 -24.11 -12.07 -16.64
C ASP A 179 -23.05 -12.62 -15.68
N ASP A 180 -21.98 -13.23 -16.21
CA ASP A 180 -20.85 -13.71 -15.40
C ASP A 180 -20.10 -12.55 -14.74
N GLN A 181 -19.94 -11.41 -15.45
CA GLN A 181 -19.34 -10.20 -14.87
C GLN A 181 -20.17 -9.68 -13.69
N ARG A 182 -21.51 -9.68 -13.83
CA ARG A 182 -22.42 -9.29 -12.75
C ARG A 182 -22.30 -10.23 -11.56
N ASP A 183 -22.27 -11.53 -11.79
CA ASP A 183 -22.08 -12.55 -10.75
C ASP A 183 -20.77 -12.35 -9.98
N ILE A 184 -19.66 -12.12 -10.68
CA ILE A 184 -18.35 -11.87 -10.06
C ILE A 184 -18.42 -10.57 -9.25
N PHE A 185 -19.05 -9.52 -9.76
CA PHE A 185 -19.22 -8.25 -9.07
C PHE A 185 -20.04 -8.40 -7.78
N GLU A 186 -21.16 -9.11 -7.81
CA GLU A 186 -22.00 -9.38 -6.63
C GLU A 186 -21.22 -10.18 -5.57
N ARG A 187 -20.47 -11.20 -5.98
CA ARG A 187 -19.60 -11.97 -5.09
C ARG A 187 -18.46 -11.12 -4.49
N LEU A 188 -17.96 -10.12 -5.23
CA LEU A 188 -16.99 -9.17 -4.70
C LEU A 188 -17.62 -8.22 -3.68
N CYS A 189 -18.88 -7.81 -3.87
CA CYS A 189 -19.65 -7.10 -2.85
C CYS A 189 -19.79 -7.93 -1.58
N ASP A 190 -20.15 -9.21 -1.71
CA ASP A 190 -20.27 -10.13 -0.58
C ASP A 190 -18.91 -10.40 0.09
N PHE A 191 -17.82 -10.39 -0.67
CA PHE A 191 -16.46 -10.49 -0.13
C PHE A 191 -16.21 -9.36 0.87
N TYR A 192 -16.44 -8.11 0.50
CA TYR A 192 -16.24 -6.96 1.40
C TYR A 192 -17.24 -6.96 2.56
N ASN A 193 -18.51 -7.23 2.29
CA ASN A 193 -19.56 -7.31 3.32
C ASN A 193 -19.33 -8.40 4.36
N GLY A 194 -18.50 -9.38 4.04
CA GLY A 194 -18.19 -10.47 4.95
C GLY A 194 -17.25 -10.12 6.08
N TYR A 195 -16.60 -8.96 6.05
CA TYR A 195 -15.70 -8.53 7.13
C TYR A 195 -16.41 -7.57 8.07
N ASP A 196 -16.26 -7.80 9.36
CA ASP A 196 -16.71 -6.85 10.36
C ASP A 196 -15.75 -5.64 10.48
N PRO A 197 -16.20 -4.50 11.03
CA PRO A 197 -15.38 -3.28 11.14
C PRO A 197 -14.08 -3.43 11.94
N SER A 198 -13.91 -4.51 12.71
CA SER A 198 -12.70 -4.79 13.48
C SER A 198 -11.59 -5.42 12.63
N ILE A 199 -11.92 -5.85 11.41
CA ILE A 199 -10.99 -6.45 10.46
C ILE A 199 -10.59 -5.40 9.43
N GLY A 200 -9.31 -5.06 9.39
CA GLY A 200 -8.74 -4.26 8.30
C GLY A 200 -8.43 -5.14 7.10
N VAL A 201 -8.76 -4.68 5.89
CA VAL A 201 -8.48 -5.37 4.64
C VAL A 201 -7.58 -4.49 3.79
N GLN A 202 -6.42 -5.00 3.39
CA GLN A 202 -5.56 -4.33 2.42
C GLN A 202 -5.51 -5.19 1.16
N MET A 203 -6.05 -4.67 0.07
CA MET A 203 -5.86 -5.25 -1.27
C MET A 203 -4.57 -4.68 -1.85
N THR A 204 -3.68 -5.56 -2.30
CA THR A 204 -2.38 -5.15 -2.88
C THR A 204 -2.23 -5.78 -4.25
N LEU A 205 -2.00 -4.94 -5.26
CA LEU A 205 -1.66 -5.35 -6.62
C LEU A 205 -0.27 -4.83 -6.93
N SER A 206 0.63 -5.70 -7.37
CA SER A 206 1.98 -5.31 -7.73
C SER A 206 2.29 -5.67 -9.17
N SER A 207 2.92 -4.74 -9.88
CA SER A 207 3.60 -4.98 -11.15
C SER A 207 5.10 -4.79 -10.89
N SER A 208 5.88 -5.85 -10.98
CA SER A 208 7.32 -5.80 -10.71
C SER A 208 8.10 -6.49 -11.82
N HIS A 209 9.22 -5.89 -12.20
CA HIS A 209 10.13 -6.50 -13.15
C HIS A 209 10.77 -7.73 -12.50
N LYS A 210 10.57 -8.89 -13.10
CA LYS A 210 11.24 -10.11 -12.68
C LYS A 210 12.64 -10.11 -13.28
N ALA A 211 13.64 -9.67 -12.51
CA ALA A 211 15.03 -9.83 -12.90
C ALA A 211 15.34 -11.32 -12.91
N GLY A 212 16.00 -11.81 -13.96
CA GLY A 212 16.48 -13.19 -14.04
C GLY A 212 15.78 -14.08 -15.06
N GLY A 213 15.27 -13.52 -16.18
CA GLY A 213 14.83 -14.33 -17.32
C GLY A 213 15.95 -15.17 -17.96
N GLY A 214 17.21 -14.93 -17.63
CA GLY A 214 18.33 -15.62 -18.24
C GLY A 214 18.38 -17.14 -18.03
N ASP A 215 17.91 -17.62 -16.88
CA ASP A 215 17.87 -19.07 -16.62
C ASP A 215 16.49 -19.70 -16.83
N LEU A 216 15.42 -18.88 -16.93
CA LEU A 216 14.04 -19.38 -17.09
C LEU A 216 13.83 -20.13 -18.42
N PHE A 217 14.56 -19.76 -19.45
CA PHE A 217 14.43 -20.33 -20.81
C PHE A 217 15.58 -21.21 -21.18
N ARG A 218 16.53 -21.48 -20.25
CA ARG A 218 17.67 -22.30 -20.51
C ARG A 218 17.28 -23.78 -20.46
N MET A 219 17.15 -24.38 -21.62
CA MET A 219 17.04 -25.83 -21.75
C MET A 219 18.35 -26.48 -21.35
N ALA A 220 18.31 -27.42 -20.41
CA ALA A 220 19.52 -28.12 -19.98
C ALA A 220 20.11 -29.00 -21.10
N ALA A 221 21.41 -28.95 -21.28
CA ALA A 221 22.10 -29.85 -22.19
C ALA A 221 21.94 -31.31 -21.69
N GLN A 222 21.60 -32.22 -22.59
CA GLN A 222 21.40 -33.64 -22.28
C GLN A 222 22.53 -34.54 -22.79
N GLY A 223 23.52 -33.96 -23.50
CA GLY A 223 24.67 -34.68 -24.06
C GLY A 223 24.34 -35.44 -25.34
N ASP A 224 23.33 -35.01 -26.09
CA ASP A 224 22.86 -35.58 -27.34
C ASP A 224 23.02 -34.61 -28.51
N ASP A 225 22.74 -35.07 -29.75
CA ASP A 225 22.84 -34.28 -30.97
C ASP A 225 21.88 -33.07 -31.02
N LEU A 226 20.94 -32.97 -30.09
CA LEU A 226 19.94 -31.90 -30.02
C LEU A 226 20.40 -30.71 -29.15
N ASP A 227 21.53 -30.77 -28.50
CA ASP A 227 22.02 -29.71 -27.61
C ASP A 227 22.23 -28.37 -28.32
N GLY A 228 22.63 -28.40 -29.59
CA GLY A 228 22.69 -27.20 -30.41
C GLY A 228 21.33 -26.53 -30.63
N ILE A 229 20.29 -27.34 -30.84
CA ILE A 229 18.91 -26.86 -31.03
C ILE A 229 18.34 -26.33 -29.72
N ARG A 230 18.67 -26.97 -28.59
CA ARG A 230 18.28 -26.47 -27.24
C ARG A 230 18.85 -25.08 -26.96
N ALA A 231 20.13 -24.89 -27.32
CA ALA A 231 20.78 -23.60 -27.13
C ALA A 231 20.16 -22.50 -28.02
N GLU A 232 19.86 -22.81 -29.28
CA GLU A 232 19.21 -21.90 -30.22
C GLU A 232 17.77 -21.55 -29.75
N ALA A 233 16.95 -22.54 -29.39
CA ALA A 233 15.61 -22.38 -28.89
C ALA A 233 15.59 -21.52 -27.61
N SER A 234 16.52 -21.76 -26.68
CA SER A 234 16.69 -20.94 -25.46
C SER A 234 17.01 -19.49 -25.80
N GLY A 235 17.92 -19.25 -26.78
CA GLY A 235 18.27 -17.90 -27.23
C GLY A 235 17.09 -17.16 -27.88
N ILE A 236 16.26 -17.85 -28.67
CA ILE A 236 15.04 -17.28 -29.28
C ILE A 236 14.04 -16.86 -28.18
N LEU A 237 13.79 -17.73 -27.23
CA LEU A 237 12.86 -17.44 -26.11
C LEU A 237 13.36 -16.29 -25.26
N GLN A 238 14.65 -16.25 -24.94
CA GLN A 238 15.29 -15.16 -24.22
C GLN A 238 15.15 -13.83 -24.97
N THR A 239 15.43 -13.84 -26.29
CA THR A 239 15.29 -12.65 -27.14
C THR A 239 13.83 -12.15 -27.19
N GLN A 240 12.87 -13.06 -27.25
CA GLN A 240 11.44 -12.69 -27.20
C GLN A 240 11.05 -12.12 -25.84
N TYR A 241 11.54 -12.68 -24.75
CA TYR A 241 11.34 -12.15 -23.40
C TYR A 241 11.88 -10.73 -23.25
N GLU A 242 13.07 -10.47 -23.78
CA GLU A 242 13.71 -9.16 -23.72
C GLU A 242 13.06 -8.10 -24.63
N ARG A 243 12.50 -8.52 -25.77
CA ARG A 243 11.82 -7.62 -26.74
C ARG A 243 10.42 -7.22 -26.35
N GLY A 244 9.74 -8.00 -25.50
CA GLY A 244 8.39 -7.72 -25.06
C GLY A 244 8.35 -6.76 -23.87
N SER A 245 7.18 -6.15 -23.58
CA SER A 245 6.89 -5.49 -22.30
C SER A 245 6.94 -6.46 -21.12
N ASN A 246 7.48 -7.59 -21.31
CA ASN A 246 7.28 -8.89 -20.68
C ASN A 246 8.06 -9.09 -19.39
N GLY A 247 8.79 -8.09 -18.93
CA GLY A 247 9.52 -8.20 -17.68
C GLY A 247 8.64 -8.03 -16.42
N TYR A 248 7.38 -7.63 -16.57
CA TYR A 248 6.55 -7.27 -15.42
C TYR A 248 5.54 -8.36 -15.08
N VAL A 249 5.72 -8.98 -13.91
CA VAL A 249 4.79 -9.97 -13.36
C VAL A 249 3.81 -9.25 -12.44
N LYS A 250 2.51 -9.47 -12.69
CA LYS A 250 1.43 -8.94 -11.87
C LYS A 250 1.09 -9.94 -10.77
N SER A 251 1.18 -9.51 -9.52
CA SER A 251 0.87 -10.33 -8.34
C SER A 251 -0.16 -9.64 -7.47
N LYS A 252 -1.01 -10.43 -6.79
CA LYS A 252 -2.16 -9.93 -6.05
C LYS A 252 -2.24 -10.57 -4.68
N TYR A 253 -2.50 -9.73 -3.69
CA TYR A 253 -2.52 -10.13 -2.28
C TYR A 253 -3.65 -9.45 -1.54
N VAL A 254 -4.23 -10.17 -0.59
CA VAL A 254 -5.09 -9.61 0.45
C VAL A 254 -4.39 -9.77 1.77
N THR A 255 -4.18 -8.68 2.49
CA THR A 255 -3.66 -8.71 3.85
C THR A 255 -4.76 -8.32 4.82
N LEU A 256 -5.04 -9.22 5.75
CA LEU A 256 -6.05 -9.02 6.79
C LEU A 256 -5.36 -8.63 8.09
N THR A 257 -5.92 -7.64 8.77
CA THR A 257 -5.39 -7.13 10.05
C THR A 257 -6.46 -7.20 11.12
N ILE A 258 -6.09 -7.69 12.29
CA ILE A 258 -6.96 -7.79 13.47
C ILE A 258 -6.26 -7.26 14.71
N GLU A 259 -7.06 -6.86 15.69
CA GLU A 259 -6.59 -6.57 17.04
C GLU A 259 -6.78 -7.81 17.93
N ALA A 260 -5.75 -8.19 18.69
CA ALA A 260 -5.78 -9.31 19.64
C ALA A 260 -4.86 -9.04 20.83
N GLU A 261 -5.20 -9.61 21.99
CA GLU A 261 -4.42 -9.42 23.23
C GLU A 261 -3.15 -10.29 23.27
N SER A 262 -3.13 -11.39 22.51
CA SER A 262 -2.01 -12.32 22.47
C SER A 262 -1.84 -12.97 21.09
N ILE A 263 -0.64 -13.52 20.83
CA ILE A 263 -0.35 -14.29 19.62
C ILE A 263 -1.27 -15.50 19.48
N GLN A 264 -1.59 -16.18 20.58
CA GLN A 264 -2.48 -17.34 20.57
C GLN A 264 -3.91 -16.96 20.21
N ALA A 265 -4.43 -15.87 20.79
CA ALA A 265 -5.73 -15.32 20.44
C ALA A 265 -5.80 -14.87 18.97
N ALA A 266 -4.71 -14.24 18.48
CA ALA A 266 -4.60 -13.86 17.07
C ALA A 266 -4.66 -15.08 16.16
N ARG A 267 -3.92 -16.15 16.44
CA ARG A 267 -3.93 -17.40 15.66
C ARG A 267 -5.31 -18.05 15.61
N ALA A 268 -5.97 -18.17 16.76
CA ALA A 268 -7.32 -18.73 16.83
C ALA A 268 -8.32 -17.94 16.00
N ARG A 269 -8.26 -16.61 16.05
CA ARG A 269 -9.13 -15.73 15.28
C ARG A 269 -8.82 -15.80 13.77
N PHE A 270 -7.54 -15.81 13.39
CA PHE A 270 -7.13 -15.93 11.98
C PHE A 270 -7.51 -17.26 11.37
N SER A 271 -7.43 -18.38 12.07
CA SER A 271 -7.82 -19.69 11.54
C SER A 271 -9.23 -19.69 10.93
N ARG A 272 -10.18 -19.01 11.59
CA ARG A 272 -11.54 -18.85 11.07
C ARG A 272 -11.59 -17.87 9.89
N ILE A 273 -10.95 -16.70 10.04
CA ILE A 273 -10.98 -15.65 9.00
C ILE A 273 -10.32 -16.14 7.70
N GLU A 274 -9.24 -16.92 7.80
CA GLU A 274 -8.56 -17.52 6.65
C GLU A 274 -9.48 -18.49 5.91
N ALA A 275 -10.11 -19.40 6.63
CA ALA A 275 -11.03 -20.37 6.03
C ALA A 275 -12.21 -19.68 5.30
N ASP A 276 -12.81 -18.67 5.95
CA ASP A 276 -13.88 -17.88 5.36
C ASP A 276 -13.41 -17.13 4.12
N THR A 277 -12.20 -16.52 4.16
CA THR A 277 -11.63 -15.78 3.03
C THR A 277 -11.29 -16.69 1.85
N LEU A 278 -10.65 -17.83 2.10
CA LEU A 278 -10.36 -18.82 1.06
C LEU A 278 -11.64 -19.34 0.39
N ASN A 279 -12.69 -19.60 1.19
CA ASN A 279 -13.97 -20.02 0.63
C ASN A 279 -14.61 -18.93 -0.26
N ARG A 280 -14.52 -17.66 0.13
CA ARG A 280 -15.01 -16.54 -0.70
C ARG A 280 -14.28 -16.45 -2.04
N PHE A 281 -12.94 -16.59 -2.05
CA PHE A 281 -12.17 -16.66 -3.30
C PHE A 281 -12.56 -17.86 -4.14
N LYS A 282 -12.75 -19.03 -3.53
CA LYS A 282 -13.21 -20.24 -4.22
C LYS A 282 -14.58 -20.05 -4.88
N VAL A 283 -15.51 -19.38 -4.19
CA VAL A 283 -16.84 -19.05 -4.73
C VAL A 283 -16.74 -18.07 -5.91
N MET A 284 -15.81 -17.12 -5.87
CA MET A 284 -15.51 -16.23 -7.01
C MET A 284 -14.80 -16.94 -8.17
N GLY A 285 -14.35 -18.18 -7.98
CA GLY A 285 -13.58 -18.92 -9.00
C GLY A 285 -12.07 -18.63 -8.96
N ALA A 286 -11.58 -17.87 -7.97
CA ALA A 286 -10.16 -17.55 -7.81
C ALA A 286 -9.47 -18.58 -6.92
N ALA A 287 -8.33 -19.09 -7.36
CA ALA A 287 -7.44 -19.86 -6.49
C ALA A 287 -6.77 -18.90 -5.50
N ALA A 288 -6.71 -19.28 -4.24
CA ALA A 288 -6.09 -18.47 -3.20
C ALA A 288 -5.30 -19.34 -2.22
N LYS A 289 -4.19 -18.79 -1.71
CA LYS A 289 -3.27 -19.46 -0.79
C LYS A 289 -2.86 -18.51 0.33
N VAL A 290 -2.95 -18.95 1.58
CA VAL A 290 -2.35 -18.25 2.73
C VAL A 290 -0.83 -18.35 2.63
N LEU A 291 -0.13 -17.23 2.68
CA LEU A 291 1.32 -17.19 2.65
C LEU A 291 1.89 -17.55 4.03
N ASP A 292 2.88 -18.43 4.05
CA ASP A 292 3.69 -18.68 5.22
C ASP A 292 4.67 -17.53 5.51
N GLY A 293 5.43 -17.63 6.60
CA GLY A 293 6.35 -16.58 7.00
C GLY A 293 7.51 -16.37 6.02
N LYS A 294 8.03 -17.43 5.41
CA LYS A 294 9.12 -17.36 4.42
C LYS A 294 8.61 -16.73 3.12
N GLU A 295 7.43 -17.12 2.67
CA GLU A 295 6.78 -16.55 1.49
C GLU A 295 6.46 -15.06 1.68
N ARG A 296 5.98 -14.65 2.87
CA ARG A 296 5.75 -13.24 3.20
C ARG A 296 7.04 -12.42 3.25
N LEU A 297 8.12 -12.99 3.81
CA LEU A 297 9.43 -12.35 3.81
C LEU A 297 9.99 -12.22 2.38
N ALA A 298 9.84 -13.25 1.55
CA ALA A 298 10.22 -13.21 0.13
C ALA A 298 9.43 -12.13 -0.64
N LEU A 299 8.13 -12.01 -0.37
CA LEU A 299 7.30 -10.94 -0.95
C LEU A 299 7.80 -9.56 -0.54
N LEU A 300 8.04 -9.33 0.75
CA LEU A 300 8.56 -8.05 1.24
C LEU A 300 9.96 -7.75 0.71
N HIS A 301 10.82 -8.77 0.63
CA HIS A 301 12.15 -8.63 0.03
C HIS A 301 12.03 -8.19 -1.43
N GLY A 302 11.22 -8.85 -2.25
CA GLY A 302 11.04 -8.50 -3.67
C GLY A 302 10.53 -7.06 -3.87
N LEU A 303 9.65 -6.56 -2.98
CA LEU A 303 9.18 -5.18 -3.04
C LEU A 303 10.23 -4.16 -2.60
N LEU A 304 11.10 -4.52 -1.65
CA LEU A 304 12.17 -3.67 -1.14
C LEU A 304 13.47 -3.75 -1.97
N HIS A 305 13.58 -4.80 -2.82
CA HIS A 305 14.71 -5.04 -3.73
C HIS A 305 14.21 -5.20 -5.19
N PRO A 306 13.65 -4.15 -5.78
CA PRO A 306 12.95 -4.23 -7.07
C PRO A 306 13.86 -4.50 -8.28
N ARG A 307 15.18 -4.63 -8.08
CA ARG A 307 16.14 -5.06 -9.11
C ARG A 307 16.28 -6.58 -9.20
N GLY A 308 15.59 -7.33 -8.32
CA GLY A 308 15.58 -8.79 -8.34
C GLY A 308 16.78 -9.42 -7.63
N GLU A 309 17.29 -8.78 -6.59
CA GLU A 309 18.28 -9.38 -5.71
C GLU A 309 17.76 -10.72 -5.15
N PRO A 310 18.60 -11.78 -5.09
CA PRO A 310 18.16 -13.09 -4.65
C PRO A 310 17.80 -13.08 -3.16
N PHE A 311 16.66 -13.67 -2.82
CA PHE A 311 16.24 -13.85 -1.45
C PHE A 311 16.76 -15.17 -0.89
N ALA A 312 17.57 -15.11 0.16
CA ALA A 312 18.05 -16.26 0.91
C ALA A 312 17.68 -16.11 2.38
N PHE A 313 16.89 -17.04 2.90
CA PHE A 313 16.46 -17.03 4.30
C PHE A 313 16.06 -18.43 4.75
N GLU A 314 16.57 -18.83 5.94
CA GLU A 314 16.10 -20.01 6.67
C GLU A 314 15.89 -19.66 8.14
N TRP A 315 14.85 -20.23 8.76
CA TRP A 315 14.49 -19.94 10.14
C TRP A 315 15.60 -20.29 11.14
N ASP A 316 16.35 -21.35 10.85
CA ASP A 316 17.45 -21.84 11.70
C ASP A 316 18.64 -20.87 11.76
N TRP A 317 18.73 -19.92 10.83
CA TRP A 317 19.79 -18.93 10.83
C TRP A 317 19.62 -17.84 11.89
N LEU A 318 18.40 -17.61 12.39
CA LEU A 318 18.11 -16.53 13.33
C LEU A 318 18.77 -16.72 14.70
N ALA A 319 18.61 -17.92 15.28
CA ALA A 319 19.12 -18.18 16.64
C ALA A 319 20.64 -18.11 16.74
N PRO A 320 21.45 -18.73 15.83
CA PRO A 320 22.91 -18.66 15.92
C PRO A 320 23.47 -17.29 15.58
N SER A 321 22.85 -16.55 14.63
CA SER A 321 23.35 -15.26 14.17
C SER A 321 22.94 -14.08 15.06
N GLY A 322 21.85 -14.22 15.83
CA GLY A 322 21.22 -13.12 16.54
C GLY A 322 20.59 -12.06 15.64
N LEU A 323 20.45 -12.36 14.32
CA LEU A 323 19.77 -11.50 13.36
C LEU A 323 18.25 -11.58 13.56
N SER A 324 17.56 -10.53 13.16
CA SER A 324 16.10 -10.50 13.07
C SER A 324 15.64 -10.81 11.65
N VAL A 325 14.40 -11.20 11.47
CA VAL A 325 13.80 -11.39 10.14
C VAL A 325 13.90 -10.13 9.25
N LYS A 326 14.01 -8.95 9.86
CA LYS A 326 14.15 -7.68 9.15
C LYS A 326 15.50 -7.53 8.45
N ASP A 327 16.55 -8.18 8.97
CA ASP A 327 17.89 -8.11 8.40
C ASP A 327 17.97 -8.76 7.01
N PHE A 328 17.08 -9.72 6.74
CA PHE A 328 17.04 -10.45 5.47
C PHE A 328 16.19 -9.77 4.39
N ILE A 329 15.39 -8.76 4.76
CA ILE A 329 14.51 -8.06 3.81
C ILE A 329 14.81 -6.56 3.70
N ALA A 330 15.66 -6.02 4.58
CA ALA A 330 15.93 -4.59 4.63
C ALA A 330 16.81 -4.15 3.46
N PRO A 331 16.45 -3.09 2.72
CA PRO A 331 17.30 -2.53 1.68
C PRO A 331 18.53 -1.85 2.28
N SER A 332 19.53 -1.52 1.45
CA SER A 332 20.78 -0.90 1.88
C SER A 332 20.57 0.47 2.54
N SER A 333 19.60 1.25 2.08
CA SER A 333 19.29 2.56 2.67
C SER A 333 17.88 3.04 2.38
N PHE A 334 17.37 3.93 3.26
CA PHE A 334 16.23 4.80 2.99
C PHE A 334 16.66 6.26 3.09
N GLU A 335 16.22 7.10 2.15
CA GLU A 335 16.43 8.55 2.15
C GLU A 335 15.10 9.28 1.94
N PHE A 336 14.59 9.97 2.99
CA PHE A 336 13.30 10.68 2.98
C PHE A 336 13.50 12.21 3.09
N GLY A 337 14.56 12.75 2.49
CA GLY A 337 14.88 14.19 2.58
C GLY A 337 14.04 15.09 1.68
N GLU A 338 13.44 14.55 0.62
CA GLU A 338 12.64 15.29 -0.35
C GLU A 338 11.13 15.24 0.00
N THR A 339 10.38 16.29 -0.38
CA THR A 339 8.97 16.44 -0.01
C THR A 339 8.05 15.40 -0.66
N ARG A 340 8.30 15.09 -1.95
CA ARG A 340 7.38 14.33 -2.82
C ARG A 340 7.99 13.05 -3.40
N ARG A 341 9.17 12.67 -2.95
CA ARG A 341 9.86 11.44 -3.36
C ARG A 341 10.84 11.01 -2.29
N PHE A 342 11.29 9.78 -2.40
CA PHE A 342 12.29 9.18 -1.54
C PHE A 342 13.27 8.35 -2.38
N ARG A 343 14.33 7.88 -1.73
CA ARG A 343 15.27 6.93 -2.31
C ARG A 343 15.33 5.68 -1.43
N MET A 344 15.32 4.51 -2.04
CA MET A 344 15.44 3.21 -1.43
C MET A 344 16.57 2.45 -2.13
N GLY A 345 17.71 2.30 -1.45
CA GLY A 345 18.92 1.81 -2.09
C GLY A 345 19.30 2.69 -3.29
N GLU A 346 19.32 2.09 -4.47
CA GLU A 346 19.60 2.79 -5.73
C GLU A 346 18.34 3.23 -6.49
N MET A 347 17.13 2.89 -5.99
CA MET A 347 15.88 3.23 -6.64
C MET A 347 15.28 4.52 -6.08
N TYR A 348 14.68 5.31 -6.96
CA TYR A 348 13.83 6.44 -6.59
C TYR A 348 12.39 5.99 -6.48
N GLY A 349 11.69 6.47 -5.46
CA GLY A 349 10.29 6.13 -5.22
C GLY A 349 9.42 7.36 -4.97
N ALA A 350 8.16 7.24 -5.31
CA ALA A 350 7.12 8.20 -4.98
C ALA A 350 5.82 7.49 -4.65
N VAL A 351 5.18 7.92 -3.57
CA VAL A 351 3.84 7.46 -3.22
C VAL A 351 2.84 8.56 -3.50
N SER A 352 1.77 8.19 -4.19
CA SER A 352 0.63 9.03 -4.52
C SER A 352 -0.65 8.42 -3.94
N PHE A 353 -1.68 9.23 -3.74
CA PHE A 353 -3.01 8.78 -3.39
C PHE A 353 -4.00 9.16 -4.49
N LEU A 354 -5.04 8.33 -4.65
CA LEU A 354 -6.10 8.56 -5.62
C LEU A 354 -7.24 9.35 -4.99
N GLN A 355 -7.62 10.43 -5.67
CA GLN A 355 -8.74 11.29 -5.32
C GLN A 355 -9.85 11.08 -6.35
N ILE A 356 -11.00 10.58 -5.88
CA ILE A 356 -12.16 10.28 -6.71
C ILE A 356 -13.01 11.56 -6.80
N LEU A 357 -13.19 12.08 -7.99
CA LEU A 357 -14.00 13.28 -8.25
C LEU A 357 -15.41 12.96 -8.76
N ALA A 358 -15.52 11.89 -9.56
CA ALA A 358 -16.79 11.50 -10.16
C ALA A 358 -17.68 10.71 -9.18
N PRO A 359 -19.00 10.79 -9.34
CA PRO A 359 -19.94 9.93 -8.63
C PRO A 359 -19.85 8.47 -9.11
N GLU A 360 -19.45 8.24 -10.34
CA GLU A 360 -19.34 6.93 -10.97
C GLU A 360 -17.91 6.71 -11.50
N ILE A 361 -17.37 5.52 -11.26
CA ILE A 361 -16.06 5.06 -11.73
C ILE A 361 -16.29 3.82 -12.59
N GLN A 362 -15.44 3.62 -13.59
CA GLN A 362 -15.45 2.41 -14.42
C GLN A 362 -14.66 1.29 -13.72
N ASP A 363 -15.13 0.06 -13.84
CA ASP A 363 -14.53 -1.15 -13.27
C ASP A 363 -13.15 -1.52 -13.86
N ARG A 364 -12.74 -0.84 -14.93
CA ARG A 364 -11.43 -1.00 -15.58
C ARG A 364 -10.29 -0.24 -14.93
N ILE A 365 -10.55 0.63 -13.97
CA ILE A 365 -9.55 1.54 -13.40
C ILE A 365 -8.30 0.81 -12.87
N LEU A 366 -8.47 -0.30 -12.15
CA LEU A 366 -7.32 -1.08 -11.65
C LEU A 366 -6.53 -1.75 -12.77
N THR A 367 -7.21 -2.23 -13.79
CA THR A 367 -6.56 -2.82 -14.96
C THR A 367 -5.70 -1.78 -15.68
N ASP A 368 -6.28 -0.62 -15.98
CA ASP A 368 -5.59 0.44 -16.72
C ASP A 368 -4.39 0.97 -15.94
N PHE A 369 -4.44 1.02 -14.60
CA PHE A 369 -3.27 1.31 -13.78
C PHE A 369 -2.22 0.22 -13.86
N MET A 370 -2.61 -1.05 -13.79
CA MET A 370 -1.68 -2.17 -13.82
C MET A 370 -1.07 -2.43 -15.21
N ASP A 371 -1.61 -1.81 -16.25
CA ASP A 371 -1.07 -1.84 -17.61
C ASP A 371 0.00 -0.74 -17.83
N VAL A 372 0.19 0.18 -16.87
CA VAL A 372 1.30 1.14 -16.90
C VAL A 372 2.63 0.42 -16.70
N GLU A 373 3.58 0.66 -17.60
CA GLU A 373 4.91 0.05 -17.52
C GLU A 373 5.70 0.58 -16.32
N GLY A 374 6.33 -0.33 -15.58
CA GLY A 374 7.20 0.01 -14.47
C GLY A 374 6.92 -0.77 -13.19
N ASN A 375 7.78 -0.58 -12.20
CA ASN A 375 7.55 -1.13 -10.86
C ASN A 375 6.48 -0.31 -10.14
N LEU A 376 5.29 -0.88 -10.06
CA LEU A 376 4.10 -0.27 -9.51
C LEU A 376 3.50 -1.14 -8.41
N LEU A 377 3.09 -0.53 -7.31
CA LEU A 377 2.34 -1.17 -6.25
C LEU A 377 1.10 -0.34 -5.94
N VAL A 378 -0.06 -0.92 -6.12
CA VAL A 378 -1.35 -0.36 -5.69
C VAL A 378 -1.71 -1.00 -4.37
N ALA A 379 -2.00 -0.18 -3.36
CA ALA A 379 -2.45 -0.63 -2.04
C ALA A 379 -3.75 0.07 -1.68
N MET A 380 -4.83 -0.69 -1.55
CA MET A 380 -6.14 -0.22 -1.12
C MET A 380 -6.39 -0.70 0.29
N HIS A 381 -6.40 0.21 1.26
CA HIS A 381 -6.79 -0.07 2.64
C HIS A 381 -8.29 0.17 2.78
N VAL A 382 -8.99 -0.86 3.22
CA VAL A 382 -10.45 -0.86 3.36
C VAL A 382 -10.80 -1.21 4.80
N ARG A 383 -11.66 -0.41 5.41
CA ARG A 383 -12.18 -0.68 6.75
C ARG A 383 -13.67 -0.42 6.79
N GLY A 384 -14.45 -1.39 7.23
CA GLY A 384 -15.89 -1.25 7.40
C GLY A 384 -16.24 -0.19 8.46
N ILE A 385 -17.32 0.55 8.23
CA ILE A 385 -17.95 1.44 9.20
C ILE A 385 -19.11 0.68 9.85
N ASN A 386 -19.25 0.81 11.16
CA ASN A 386 -20.40 0.20 11.85
C ASN A 386 -21.72 0.69 11.24
N GLN A 387 -22.65 -0.22 10.94
CA GLN A 387 -23.90 0.10 10.24
C GLN A 387 -24.71 1.20 10.93
N ASN A 388 -24.77 1.16 12.27
CA ASN A 388 -25.48 2.19 13.04
C ASN A 388 -24.79 3.57 12.93
N GLU A 389 -23.47 3.59 12.87
CA GLU A 389 -22.69 4.82 12.67
C GLU A 389 -22.84 5.37 11.26
N ALA A 390 -22.81 4.48 10.25
CA ALA A 390 -23.05 4.82 8.85
C ALA A 390 -24.43 5.49 8.68
N ILE A 391 -25.49 4.85 9.19
CA ILE A 391 -26.86 5.39 9.15
C ILE A 391 -26.95 6.75 9.86
N LYS A 392 -26.32 6.89 11.03
CA LYS A 392 -26.29 8.17 11.76
C LYS A 392 -25.57 9.26 10.97
N MET A 393 -24.46 8.91 10.30
CA MET A 393 -23.69 9.84 9.49
C MET A 393 -24.50 10.34 8.29
N VAL A 394 -25.18 9.45 7.56
CA VAL A 394 -26.02 9.79 6.41
C VAL A 394 -27.24 10.62 6.87
N LYS A 395 -27.91 10.25 7.96
CA LYS A 395 -29.03 11.04 8.53
C LYS A 395 -28.59 12.46 8.89
N ARG A 396 -27.43 12.65 9.51
CA ARG A 396 -26.88 13.98 9.80
C ARG A 396 -26.68 14.78 8.51
N LYS A 397 -26.08 14.15 7.48
CA LYS A 397 -25.85 14.81 6.20
C LYS A 397 -27.16 15.23 5.53
N ILE A 398 -28.21 14.39 5.59
CA ILE A 398 -29.57 14.75 5.10
C ILE A 398 -30.10 15.97 5.88
N THR A 399 -29.99 15.97 7.20
CA THR A 399 -30.42 17.11 8.02
C THR A 399 -29.68 18.40 7.67
N ASP A 400 -28.36 18.31 7.44
CA ASP A 400 -27.55 19.47 7.02
C ASP A 400 -27.97 19.98 5.64
N LEU A 401 -28.25 19.08 4.68
CA LEU A 401 -28.75 19.44 3.34
C LEU A 401 -30.15 20.05 3.39
N ASP A 402 -31.05 19.50 4.19
CA ASP A 402 -32.40 20.06 4.39
C ASP A 402 -32.34 21.46 5.06
N ALA A 403 -31.42 21.67 6.01
CA ALA A 403 -31.19 22.98 6.60
C ALA A 403 -30.64 23.99 5.57
N MET A 404 -29.72 23.59 4.69
CA MET A 404 -29.24 24.44 3.59
C MET A 404 -30.37 24.76 2.61
N LYS A 405 -31.21 23.79 2.27
CA LYS A 405 -32.40 23.99 1.43
C LYS A 405 -33.32 25.04 2.00
N ILE A 406 -33.63 24.96 3.30
CA ILE A 406 -34.48 25.95 4.02
C ILE A 406 -33.83 27.34 4.00
N GLN A 407 -32.51 27.42 4.16
CA GLN A 407 -31.80 28.71 4.10
C GLN A 407 -31.88 29.35 2.71
N GLU A 408 -31.68 28.57 1.64
CA GLU A 408 -31.80 29.09 0.26
C GLU A 408 -33.25 29.49 -0.07
N GLN A 409 -34.25 28.73 0.38
CA GLN A 409 -35.65 29.11 0.24
C GLN A 409 -35.96 30.44 0.96
N LYS A 410 -35.45 30.65 2.19
CA LYS A 410 -35.59 31.92 2.91
C LYS A 410 -34.91 33.08 2.20
N LYS A 411 -33.76 32.88 1.55
CA LYS A 411 -33.08 33.88 0.72
C LYS A 411 -33.92 34.21 -0.51
N ALA A 412 -34.42 33.21 -1.24
CA ALA A 412 -35.27 33.38 -2.41
C ALA A 412 -36.53 34.20 -2.05
N ALA A 413 -37.21 33.84 -0.95
CA ALA A 413 -38.37 34.59 -0.47
C ALA A 413 -38.07 36.06 -0.13
N ARG A 414 -36.89 36.36 0.45
CA ARG A 414 -36.46 37.73 0.74
C ARG A 414 -36.09 38.53 -0.50
N SER A 415 -35.62 37.87 -1.55
CA SER A 415 -35.15 38.47 -2.79
C SER A 415 -36.21 38.50 -3.89
N GLY A 416 -37.46 38.04 -3.59
CA GLY A 416 -38.58 38.06 -4.52
C GLY A 416 -38.47 37.04 -5.68
N TYR A 417 -37.59 36.03 -5.56
CA TYR A 417 -37.49 34.91 -6.52
C TYR A 417 -38.44 33.77 -6.14
N ASP A 418 -38.80 32.95 -7.13
CA ASP A 418 -39.63 31.77 -6.95
C ASP A 418 -38.97 30.78 -5.98
N LEU A 419 -39.77 30.30 -5.00
CA LEU A 419 -39.34 29.37 -3.95
C LEU A 419 -38.90 27.98 -4.50
N ASP A 420 -39.31 27.65 -5.73
CA ASP A 420 -38.96 26.39 -6.39
C ASP A 420 -37.60 26.44 -7.15
N ILE A 421 -37.00 27.64 -7.28
CA ILE A 421 -35.68 27.80 -7.87
C ILE A 421 -34.61 27.51 -6.82
N LEU A 422 -34.41 26.22 -6.54
CA LEU A 422 -33.30 25.75 -5.73
C LEU A 422 -32.08 25.49 -6.61
N PRO A 423 -30.85 25.72 -6.10
CA PRO A 423 -29.66 25.20 -6.77
C PRO A 423 -29.83 23.71 -7.09
N SER A 424 -29.70 23.33 -8.35
CA SER A 424 -29.88 21.94 -8.82
C SER A 424 -29.06 20.92 -8.02
N ASP A 425 -27.87 21.34 -7.56
CA ASP A 425 -26.98 20.53 -6.74
C ASP A 425 -27.59 20.12 -5.40
N LEU A 426 -28.29 21.04 -4.71
CA LEU A 426 -28.93 20.75 -3.41
C LEU A 426 -30.07 19.74 -3.52
N SER A 427 -30.85 19.79 -4.60
CA SER A 427 -31.94 18.85 -4.85
C SER A 427 -31.39 17.46 -5.19
N THR A 428 -30.37 17.41 -6.04
CA THR A 428 -29.71 16.17 -6.48
C THR A 428 -29.01 15.47 -5.31
N TYR A 429 -28.21 16.20 -4.53
CA TYR A 429 -27.52 15.65 -3.35
C TYR A 429 -28.49 15.22 -2.25
N GLY A 430 -29.58 15.94 -2.06
CA GLY A 430 -30.63 15.56 -1.12
C GLY A 430 -31.33 14.25 -1.49
N GLY A 431 -31.65 14.08 -2.78
CA GLY A 431 -32.19 12.84 -3.33
C GLY A 431 -31.21 11.68 -3.20
N ALA A 432 -29.97 11.86 -3.62
CA ALA A 432 -28.92 10.85 -3.52
C ALA A 432 -28.65 10.40 -2.06
N ALA A 433 -28.65 11.34 -1.10
CA ALA A 433 -28.46 11.00 0.30
C ALA A 433 -29.65 10.19 0.89
N LYS A 434 -30.89 10.47 0.45
CA LYS A 434 -32.08 9.69 0.85
C LYS A 434 -32.06 8.28 0.25
N ASN A 435 -31.70 8.15 -1.01
CA ASN A 435 -31.53 6.85 -1.69
C ASN A 435 -30.44 6.02 -0.97
N LEU A 436 -29.30 6.63 -0.67
CA LEU A 436 -28.23 5.99 0.10
C LEU A 436 -28.72 5.50 1.47
N LEU A 437 -29.52 6.30 2.18
CA LEU A 437 -30.09 5.89 3.45
C LEU A 437 -31.01 4.67 3.29
N GLN A 438 -31.83 4.64 2.25
CA GLN A 438 -32.70 3.53 1.93
C GLN A 438 -31.89 2.27 1.59
N ASP A 439 -30.84 2.39 0.77
CA ASP A 439 -29.96 1.28 0.41
C ASP A 439 -29.25 0.69 1.64
N LEU A 440 -28.76 1.54 2.55
CA LEU A 440 -28.16 1.10 3.81
C LEU A 440 -29.15 0.41 4.75
N GLN A 441 -30.46 0.70 4.65
CA GLN A 441 -31.50 0.13 5.52
C GLN A 441 -32.16 -1.10 4.93
N SER A 442 -32.29 -1.19 3.60
CA SER A 442 -33.12 -2.19 2.91
C SER A 442 -32.32 -3.15 2.02
N ARG A 443 -31.09 -2.80 1.65
CA ARG A 443 -30.20 -3.62 0.80
C ARG A 443 -28.99 -4.09 1.59
N ASN A 444 -28.27 -5.06 1.04
CA ASN A 444 -27.01 -5.55 1.62
C ASN A 444 -25.84 -4.56 1.39
N GLU A 445 -26.12 -3.24 1.41
CA GLU A 445 -25.14 -2.18 1.31
C GLU A 445 -24.54 -1.82 2.67
N ARG A 446 -23.23 -1.64 2.71
CA ARG A 446 -22.46 -1.16 3.87
C ARG A 446 -21.61 0.02 3.47
N MET A 447 -21.08 0.72 4.46
CA MET A 447 -20.11 1.79 4.23
C MET A 447 -18.71 1.38 4.68
N PHE A 448 -17.74 1.80 3.89
CA PHE A 448 -16.32 1.55 4.12
C PHE A 448 -15.53 2.84 3.99
N ASN A 449 -14.49 3.00 4.79
CA ASN A 449 -13.44 3.98 4.54
C ASN A 449 -12.33 3.31 3.72
N MET A 450 -11.95 3.95 2.62
CA MET A 450 -10.88 3.49 1.74
C MET A 450 -9.77 4.53 1.63
N THR A 451 -8.51 4.07 1.78
CA THR A 451 -7.31 4.79 1.38
C THR A 451 -6.71 4.07 0.18
N PHE A 452 -6.57 4.77 -0.94
CA PHE A 452 -5.96 4.23 -2.16
C PHE A 452 -4.58 4.85 -2.36
N LEU A 453 -3.54 4.03 -2.27
CA LEU A 453 -2.15 4.44 -2.45
C LEU A 453 -1.55 3.78 -3.69
N MET A 454 -0.67 4.51 -4.34
CA MET A 454 0.08 4.04 -5.50
C MET A 454 1.56 4.38 -5.31
N LEU A 455 2.38 3.34 -5.20
CA LEU A 455 3.84 3.44 -5.08
C LEU A 455 4.48 3.15 -6.43
N HIS A 456 5.26 4.09 -6.91
CA HIS A 456 6.11 3.94 -8.10
C HIS A 456 7.57 3.84 -7.70
N LEU A 457 8.31 2.92 -8.32
CA LEU A 457 9.76 2.77 -8.15
C LEU A 457 10.45 2.79 -9.51
N ALA A 458 11.52 3.57 -9.63
CA ALA A 458 12.27 3.68 -10.88
C ALA A 458 13.77 3.88 -10.62
N PRO A 459 14.66 3.44 -11.54
CA PRO A 459 16.12 3.58 -11.37
C PRO A 459 16.61 5.02 -11.47
N THR A 460 15.87 5.91 -12.12
CA THR A 460 16.22 7.33 -12.26
C THR A 460 15.06 8.23 -11.93
N LYS A 461 15.36 9.47 -11.54
CA LYS A 461 14.34 10.51 -11.27
C LYS A 461 13.45 10.75 -12.48
N GLN A 462 14.04 10.79 -13.68
CA GLN A 462 13.30 11.05 -14.92
C GLN A 462 12.30 9.91 -15.21
N LYS A 463 12.72 8.65 -15.11
CA LYS A 463 11.82 7.50 -15.29
C LYS A 463 10.71 7.49 -14.24
N LEU A 464 11.00 7.90 -12.99
CA LEU A 464 9.99 8.03 -11.94
C LEU A 464 8.94 9.09 -12.30
N GLU A 465 9.37 10.26 -12.79
CA GLU A 465 8.44 11.33 -13.20
C GLU A 465 7.54 10.87 -14.37
N ILE A 466 8.10 10.15 -15.34
CA ILE A 466 7.34 9.59 -16.47
C ILE A 466 6.29 8.60 -15.96
N ALA A 467 6.68 7.63 -15.13
CA ALA A 467 5.76 6.61 -14.61
C ALA A 467 4.59 7.24 -13.80
N VAL A 468 4.90 8.21 -12.92
CA VAL A 468 3.86 8.91 -12.16
C VAL A 468 2.94 9.73 -13.07
N SER A 469 3.50 10.39 -14.11
CA SER A 469 2.70 11.16 -15.08
C SER A 469 1.77 10.26 -15.89
N GLN A 470 2.23 9.08 -16.34
CA GLN A 470 1.41 8.08 -17.03
C GLN A 470 0.24 7.62 -16.15
N SER A 471 0.51 7.25 -14.90
CA SER A 471 -0.55 6.88 -13.96
C SER A 471 -1.50 8.05 -13.65
N ALA A 472 -1.01 9.28 -13.61
CA ALA A 472 -1.87 10.46 -13.45
C ALA A 472 -2.79 10.66 -14.66
N SER A 473 -2.29 10.42 -15.88
CA SER A 473 -3.12 10.45 -17.09
C SER A 473 -4.19 9.36 -17.07
N VAL A 474 -3.86 8.14 -16.66
CA VAL A 474 -4.85 7.07 -16.46
C VAL A 474 -5.92 7.48 -15.43
N ALA A 475 -5.52 8.07 -14.30
CA ALA A 475 -6.48 8.57 -13.30
C ALA A 475 -7.46 9.59 -13.91
N GLN A 476 -6.97 10.50 -14.74
CA GLN A 476 -7.79 11.52 -15.41
C GLN A 476 -8.83 10.92 -16.36
N THR A 477 -8.51 9.85 -17.08
CA THR A 477 -9.49 9.15 -17.96
C THR A 477 -10.66 8.55 -17.17
N HIS A 478 -10.45 8.26 -15.88
CA HIS A 478 -11.47 7.77 -14.96
C HIS A 478 -12.06 8.86 -14.05
N ASN A 479 -11.92 10.15 -14.42
CA ASN A 479 -12.35 11.29 -13.60
C ASN A 479 -11.82 11.26 -12.15
N CYS A 480 -10.58 10.82 -12.01
CA CYS A 480 -9.84 10.79 -10.75
C CYS A 480 -8.59 11.66 -10.84
N ILE A 481 -8.06 12.07 -9.71
CA ILE A 481 -6.78 12.78 -9.62
C ILE A 481 -5.81 11.95 -8.82
N LEU A 482 -4.64 11.68 -9.38
CA LEU A 482 -3.54 11.05 -8.66
C LEU A 482 -2.61 12.14 -8.12
N THR A 483 -2.58 12.30 -6.80
CA THR A 483 -1.80 13.35 -6.13
C THR A 483 -0.69 12.73 -5.28
N ARG A 484 0.55 13.25 -5.41
CA ARG A 484 1.65 12.79 -4.56
C ARG A 484 1.45 13.22 -3.11
N LEU A 485 1.87 12.36 -2.19
CA LEU A 485 1.90 12.67 -0.77
C LEU A 485 2.97 13.73 -0.48
N ASP A 486 2.57 14.86 0.09
CA ASP A 486 3.48 15.91 0.55
C ASP A 486 3.97 15.61 1.97
N PHE A 487 5.28 15.55 2.20
CA PHE A 487 5.94 15.29 3.50
C PHE A 487 5.59 13.96 4.19
N GLN A 488 4.88 13.06 3.51
CA GLN A 488 4.40 11.76 4.04
C GLN A 488 4.91 10.58 3.21
N GLN A 489 6.01 10.74 2.47
CA GLN A 489 6.53 9.69 1.60
C GLN A 489 6.98 8.44 2.37
N GLU A 490 7.51 8.60 3.58
CA GLU A 490 7.85 7.49 4.47
C GLU A 490 6.60 6.73 4.91
N ASP A 491 5.60 7.45 5.44
CA ASP A 491 4.35 6.82 5.89
C ASP A 491 3.59 6.20 4.73
N GLY A 492 3.67 6.81 3.54
CA GLY A 492 3.13 6.26 2.30
C GLY A 492 3.80 4.96 1.90
N LEU A 493 5.14 4.91 1.87
CA LEU A 493 5.88 3.68 1.57
C LEU A 493 5.51 2.56 2.56
N MET A 494 5.55 2.85 3.87
CA MET A 494 5.24 1.86 4.90
C MET A 494 3.79 1.37 4.84
N SER A 495 2.86 2.24 4.43
CA SER A 495 1.45 1.86 4.21
C SER A 495 1.23 1.11 2.90
N SER A 496 2.11 1.26 1.92
CA SER A 496 1.99 0.51 0.65
C SER A 496 2.41 -0.96 0.79
N LEU A 497 3.28 -1.29 1.75
CA LEU A 497 3.72 -2.67 1.96
C LEU A 497 2.55 -3.57 2.38
N PRO A 498 2.48 -4.84 1.93
CA PRO A 498 1.39 -5.78 2.24
C PRO A 498 1.48 -6.30 3.69
N LEU A 499 1.41 -5.38 4.63
CA LEU A 499 1.47 -5.63 6.07
C LEU A 499 0.12 -5.38 6.76
N GLY A 500 -0.82 -4.70 6.07
CA GLY A 500 -2.12 -4.34 6.63
C GLY A 500 -2.08 -3.11 7.56
N LEU A 501 -1.03 -2.30 7.46
CA LEU A 501 -0.87 -1.09 8.26
C LEU A 501 -1.10 0.15 7.40
N ASN A 502 -2.06 0.99 7.76
CA ASN A 502 -2.28 2.30 7.15
C ASN A 502 -1.87 3.43 8.10
N ARG A 503 -0.91 4.25 7.69
CA ARG A 503 -0.47 5.47 8.38
C ARG A 503 -1.00 6.75 7.73
N ILE A 504 -1.62 6.62 6.57
CA ILE A 504 -2.17 7.74 5.80
C ILE A 504 -3.63 7.96 6.19
N ARG A 505 -3.97 9.19 6.57
CA ARG A 505 -5.32 9.57 7.02
C ARG A 505 -6.19 10.17 5.93
N ILE A 506 -5.80 10.02 4.67
CA ILE A 506 -6.59 10.44 3.52
C ILE A 506 -7.54 9.29 3.17
N GLU A 507 -8.79 9.41 3.61
CA GLU A 507 -9.80 8.37 3.46
C GLU A 507 -10.97 8.87 2.62
N ARG A 508 -11.56 7.98 1.84
CA ARG A 508 -12.83 8.19 1.13
C ARG A 508 -13.85 7.18 1.62
N SER A 509 -15.01 7.66 2.06
CA SER A 509 -16.13 6.78 2.40
C SER A 509 -16.85 6.35 1.12
N LEU A 510 -17.02 5.05 0.94
CA LEU A 510 -17.67 4.41 -0.21
C LEU A 510 -18.71 3.40 0.29
N THR A 511 -19.72 3.14 -0.53
CA THR A 511 -20.65 2.02 -0.34
C THR A 511 -20.00 0.72 -0.80
N THR A 512 -20.60 -0.42 -0.48
CA THR A 512 -20.13 -1.73 -0.96
C THR A 512 -20.01 -1.76 -2.48
N SER A 513 -21.05 -1.34 -3.18
CA SER A 513 -21.08 -1.33 -4.65
C SER A 513 -20.04 -0.40 -5.25
N ALA A 514 -19.86 0.80 -4.68
CA ALA A 514 -18.84 1.74 -5.12
C ALA A 514 -17.40 1.25 -4.85
N LEU A 515 -17.19 0.49 -3.77
CA LEU A 515 -15.92 -0.15 -3.47
C LEU A 515 -15.64 -1.31 -4.42
N ALA A 516 -16.64 -2.12 -4.73
CA ALA A 516 -16.52 -3.28 -5.62
C ALA A 516 -16.22 -2.92 -7.08
N VAL A 517 -16.43 -1.66 -7.49
CA VAL A 517 -15.99 -1.16 -8.81
C VAL A 517 -14.47 -1.28 -8.99
N PHE A 518 -13.70 -1.23 -7.89
CA PHE A 518 -12.27 -1.54 -7.94
C PHE A 518 -12.05 -3.05 -8.05
N VAL A 519 -12.44 -3.63 -9.20
CA VAL A 519 -12.32 -5.07 -9.47
C VAL A 519 -10.86 -5.48 -9.52
N PRO A 520 -10.39 -6.35 -8.60
CA PRO A 520 -8.97 -6.68 -8.48
C PRO A 520 -8.51 -7.74 -9.51
N PHE A 521 -9.40 -8.18 -10.39
CA PHE A 521 -9.11 -9.13 -11.45
C PHE A 521 -8.67 -8.38 -12.70
N VAL A 522 -7.37 -8.23 -12.87
CA VAL A 522 -6.78 -7.32 -13.85
C VAL A 522 -6.49 -8.02 -15.16
N THR A 523 -5.76 -9.13 -15.09
CA THR A 523 -5.36 -9.92 -16.25
C THR A 523 -5.00 -11.32 -15.77
N GLN A 524 -5.55 -12.33 -16.42
CA GLN A 524 -5.16 -13.70 -16.16
C GLN A 524 -3.79 -13.97 -16.80
N GLU A 525 -2.77 -14.09 -15.99
CA GLU A 525 -1.42 -14.43 -16.41
C GLU A 525 -1.19 -15.94 -16.23
N LEU A 526 -0.67 -16.58 -17.27
CA LEU A 526 -0.19 -17.95 -17.23
C LEU A 526 1.32 -17.92 -17.38
N PHE A 527 2.03 -17.86 -16.27
CA PHE A 527 3.50 -17.85 -16.24
C PHE A 527 3.99 -18.87 -15.21
N MET A 528 4.08 -20.11 -15.64
CA MET A 528 4.62 -21.20 -14.84
C MET A 528 6.13 -21.29 -15.01
N GLY A 529 6.84 -21.77 -14.00
CA GLY A 529 8.28 -22.11 -14.08
C GLY A 529 8.51 -23.59 -14.37
N GLY A 530 9.76 -24.01 -14.42
CA GLY A 530 10.16 -25.40 -14.67
C GLY A 530 10.08 -25.77 -16.16
N ASP A 531 9.48 -26.93 -16.48
CA ASP A 531 9.33 -27.43 -17.84
C ASP A 531 8.16 -26.79 -18.60
N ALA A 532 7.80 -25.54 -18.26
CA ALA A 532 6.68 -24.84 -18.88
C ALA A 532 6.98 -24.47 -20.33
N MET A 533 6.08 -24.84 -21.22
CA MET A 533 6.15 -24.54 -22.64
C MET A 533 5.64 -23.13 -22.95
N TYR A 534 6.31 -22.45 -23.87
CA TYR A 534 5.85 -21.18 -24.42
C TYR A 534 4.74 -21.38 -25.45
N TYR A 535 3.55 -20.85 -25.19
CA TYR A 535 2.39 -20.94 -26.10
C TYR A 535 2.22 -19.70 -26.97
N GLY A 536 2.57 -18.52 -26.50
CA GLY A 536 2.41 -17.25 -27.21
C GLY A 536 2.47 -16.06 -26.28
N LEU A 537 1.97 -14.92 -26.74
CA LEU A 537 1.81 -13.71 -25.95
C LEU A 537 0.36 -13.56 -25.52
N ASN A 538 0.14 -13.14 -24.30
CA ASN A 538 -1.18 -12.76 -23.81
C ASN A 538 -1.67 -11.52 -24.58
N ALA A 539 -2.81 -11.61 -25.23
CA ALA A 539 -3.33 -10.55 -26.09
C ALA A 539 -3.66 -9.25 -25.33
N LEU A 540 -3.87 -9.32 -24.01
CA LEU A 540 -4.19 -8.16 -23.16
C LEU A 540 -2.96 -7.51 -22.55
N SER A 541 -2.05 -8.31 -21.99
CA SER A 541 -0.87 -7.81 -21.28
C SER A 541 0.40 -7.80 -22.12
N GLY A 542 0.42 -8.51 -23.25
CA GLY A 542 1.63 -8.74 -24.04
C GLY A 542 2.65 -9.66 -23.38
N ASN A 543 2.37 -10.21 -22.20
CA ASN A 543 3.26 -11.13 -21.48
C ASN A 543 3.28 -12.52 -22.10
N MET A 544 4.41 -13.22 -21.94
CA MET A 544 4.53 -14.60 -22.41
C MET A 544 3.59 -15.53 -21.66
N ILE A 545 2.91 -16.40 -22.38
CA ILE A 545 2.13 -17.51 -21.83
C ILE A 545 3.03 -18.73 -21.73
N LEU A 546 3.36 -19.11 -20.51
CA LEU A 546 4.16 -20.29 -20.16
C LEU A 546 3.28 -21.24 -19.34
N LEU A 547 3.03 -22.42 -19.85
CA LEU A 547 2.20 -23.43 -19.21
C LEU A 547 2.92 -24.78 -19.16
N ASP A 548 3.04 -25.34 -17.98
CA ASP A 548 3.39 -26.73 -17.79
C ASP A 548 2.10 -27.56 -17.65
N ARG A 549 1.76 -28.30 -18.70
CA ARG A 549 0.57 -29.15 -18.72
C ARG A 549 0.59 -30.23 -17.65
N LYS A 550 1.77 -30.75 -17.26
CA LYS A 550 1.88 -31.79 -16.23
C LYS A 550 1.42 -31.30 -14.87
N GLN A 551 1.54 -30.00 -14.61
CA GLN A 551 1.03 -29.38 -13.38
C GLN A 551 -0.47 -29.07 -13.43
N SER A 552 -1.10 -29.21 -14.60
CA SER A 552 -2.53 -28.98 -14.75
C SER A 552 -3.32 -30.16 -14.24
N ARG A 553 -4.47 -29.90 -13.62
CA ARG A 553 -5.39 -30.96 -13.13
C ARG A 553 -5.86 -31.89 -14.25
N CYS A 554 -5.96 -31.37 -15.47
CA CYS A 554 -6.30 -32.12 -16.67
C CYS A 554 -5.32 -31.70 -17.78
N PRO A 555 -4.33 -32.55 -18.14
CA PRO A 555 -3.29 -32.21 -19.11
C PRO A 555 -3.75 -32.28 -20.56
N ASN A 556 -5.00 -32.73 -20.84
CA ASN A 556 -5.52 -32.87 -22.19
C ASN A 556 -5.70 -31.51 -22.86
N GLY A 557 -5.46 -31.44 -24.17
CA GLY A 557 -5.62 -30.23 -24.98
C GLY A 557 -6.36 -30.54 -26.27
N LEU A 558 -7.12 -29.55 -26.76
CA LEU A 558 -7.79 -29.57 -28.05
C LEU A 558 -7.32 -28.38 -28.88
N VAL A 559 -6.94 -28.63 -30.13
CA VAL A 559 -6.49 -27.58 -31.05
C VAL A 559 -7.50 -27.47 -32.20
N PHE A 560 -8.21 -26.33 -32.21
CA PHE A 560 -9.21 -26.01 -33.25
C PHE A 560 -8.70 -24.88 -34.14
N GLY A 561 -9.10 -24.91 -35.38
CA GLY A 561 -8.83 -23.82 -36.34
C GLY A 561 -9.25 -24.22 -37.76
N THR A 562 -9.46 -23.21 -38.60
CA THR A 562 -9.74 -23.39 -40.02
C THR A 562 -8.53 -23.97 -40.78
N PRO A 563 -8.72 -24.58 -41.97
CA PRO A 563 -7.59 -24.96 -42.82
C PRO A 563 -6.65 -23.77 -43.09
N GLY A 564 -5.36 -23.99 -43.00
CA GLY A 564 -4.35 -22.93 -43.18
C GLY A 564 -4.07 -22.04 -41.98
N SER A 565 -4.78 -22.18 -40.83
CA SER A 565 -4.60 -21.37 -39.62
C SER A 565 -3.35 -21.68 -38.80
N GLY A 566 -2.52 -22.65 -39.20
CA GLY A 566 -1.29 -23.02 -38.50
C GLY A 566 -1.45 -24.08 -37.40
N LYS A 567 -2.59 -24.80 -37.31
CA LYS A 567 -2.81 -25.88 -36.32
C LYS A 567 -1.67 -26.90 -36.26
N SER A 568 -1.31 -27.48 -37.41
CA SER A 568 -0.26 -28.52 -37.50
C SER A 568 1.10 -27.95 -37.08
N MET A 569 1.38 -26.68 -37.39
CA MET A 569 2.61 -26.01 -36.94
C MET A 569 2.65 -25.83 -35.42
N SER A 570 1.52 -25.47 -34.82
CA SER A 570 1.39 -25.35 -33.36
C SER A 570 1.62 -26.70 -32.66
N CYS A 571 1.01 -27.78 -33.18
CA CYS A 571 1.22 -29.14 -32.66
C CYS A 571 2.66 -29.59 -32.80
N LYS A 572 3.29 -29.38 -33.98
CA LYS A 572 4.71 -29.71 -34.20
C LYS A 572 5.62 -28.94 -33.22
N ARG A 573 5.36 -27.67 -32.97
CA ARG A 573 6.12 -26.88 -32.01
C ARG A 573 6.03 -27.47 -30.60
N GLU A 574 4.82 -27.90 -30.17
CA GLU A 574 4.64 -28.55 -28.87
C GLU A 574 5.39 -29.87 -28.76
N ILE A 575 5.30 -30.72 -29.80
CA ILE A 575 6.04 -31.97 -29.87
C ILE A 575 7.54 -31.70 -29.81
N THR A 576 8.06 -30.77 -30.60
CA THR A 576 9.50 -30.39 -30.59
C THR A 576 9.92 -29.92 -29.20
N TYR A 577 9.10 -29.10 -28.52
CA TYR A 577 9.42 -28.63 -27.18
C TYR A 577 9.53 -29.79 -26.19
N VAL A 578 8.54 -30.71 -26.18
CA VAL A 578 8.59 -31.91 -25.33
C VAL A 578 9.83 -32.74 -25.57
N MET A 579 10.22 -32.95 -26.83
CA MET A 579 11.44 -33.68 -27.17
C MET A 579 12.72 -32.98 -26.73
N LEU A 580 12.76 -31.65 -26.72
CA LEU A 580 13.93 -30.88 -26.31
C LEU A 580 14.08 -30.76 -24.79
N THR A 581 12.96 -30.69 -24.05
CA THR A 581 12.98 -30.37 -22.62
C THR A 581 12.76 -31.57 -21.70
N THR A 582 12.06 -32.61 -22.20
CA THR A 582 11.69 -33.77 -21.38
C THR A 582 12.28 -35.06 -21.93
N LYS A 583 12.19 -36.14 -21.17
CA LYS A 583 12.50 -37.52 -21.62
C LYS A 583 11.22 -38.31 -21.92
N ASP A 584 10.11 -37.63 -22.15
CA ASP A 584 8.84 -38.29 -22.40
C ASP A 584 8.78 -38.88 -23.83
N ASN A 585 8.07 -39.98 -23.96
CA ASN A 585 7.79 -40.55 -25.27
C ASN A 585 6.64 -39.80 -25.94
N VAL A 586 6.81 -39.48 -27.21
CA VAL A 586 5.78 -38.84 -28.05
C VAL A 586 5.18 -39.88 -28.98
N ILE A 587 3.89 -40.11 -28.93
CA ILE A 587 3.15 -41.00 -29.83
C ILE A 587 2.24 -40.13 -30.70
N ILE A 588 2.41 -40.24 -32.01
CA ILE A 588 1.64 -39.50 -32.99
C ILE A 588 0.78 -40.50 -33.77
N CYS A 589 -0.53 -40.27 -33.79
CA CYS A 589 -1.48 -41.00 -34.64
C CYS A 589 -2.06 -39.97 -35.61
N ASP A 590 -1.69 -40.08 -36.90
CA ASP A 590 -2.15 -39.17 -37.96
C ASP A 590 -3.20 -39.89 -38.84
#